data_b0be65a2939ff0c3511f8035fb5fe3aa
#
_entry.id   b0be65a2939ff0c3511f8035fb5fe3aa
#
_cell.length_a   1.000
_cell.length_b   1.000
_cell.length_c   1.000
_cell.angle_alpha   90.00
_cell.angle_beta   90.00
_cell.angle_gamma   90.00
#
_symmetry.space_group_name_H-M   'P 1'
#
loop_
_entity.id
_entity.type
_entity.pdbx_description
1 polymer ?
#
loop_
_entity_poly.entity_id
_entity_poly.type
_entity_poly.pdbx_seq_one_letter_code
_entity_poly.pdbx_strand_id
1 'polypeptide(L)'
;MSTLTPAYDNKIYQKYSKKMLQNKEKNKISFCQDFGLNYDKRIPLLCLTFPLTEKNNLGILQDIIQGILEQDVMLAVTGIGTEKYQNFFNELAKEHPKRISIVSDNDGNKRKIYAASDIFLATAATEECKEEIEKAMNYGVIPICPANELVADYDGAREEGNAFVYKENSPWSFFASLIRAMENFKFPYDWRTIQQSAMSEPEDEKESDEE
;
A
#
# COMPACT_ATOMS: atom_id res chain seq x y z
N MET A 1 -14.72 -0.59 -18.20
CA MET A 1 -14.80 0.31 -17.01
C MET A 1 -13.53 1.12 -16.99
N SER A 2 -13.60 2.45 -17.01
CA SER A 2 -12.40 3.31 -16.92
C SER A 2 -11.60 2.95 -15.67
N THR A 3 -10.35 2.60 -15.83
CA THR A 3 -9.46 2.27 -14.71
C THR A 3 -9.32 3.51 -13.84
N LEU A 4 -9.66 3.42 -12.56
CA LEU A 4 -9.57 4.54 -11.65
C LEU A 4 -8.11 4.90 -11.40
N THR A 5 -7.70 6.10 -11.83
CA THR A 5 -6.33 6.59 -11.69
C THR A 5 -6.28 7.87 -10.87
N PRO A 6 -5.17 8.15 -10.15
CA PRO A 6 -5.04 9.36 -9.34
C PRO A 6 -5.04 10.67 -10.16
N ALA A 7 -4.84 10.60 -11.48
CA ALA A 7 -4.86 11.76 -12.36
C ALA A 7 -6.28 12.36 -12.48
N TYR A 8 -7.31 11.52 -12.43
CA TYR A 8 -8.71 11.92 -12.62
C TYR A 8 -9.56 11.77 -11.36
N ASP A 9 -9.00 11.31 -10.25
CA ASP A 9 -9.74 11.09 -9.01
C ASP A 9 -9.99 12.41 -8.25
N ASN A 10 -11.26 12.76 -8.06
CA ASN A 10 -11.68 13.94 -7.30
C ASN A 10 -11.86 13.68 -5.79
N LYS A 11 -11.65 12.44 -5.32
CA LYS A 11 -11.81 12.06 -3.91
C LYS A 11 -10.49 12.08 -3.12
N ILE A 12 -9.36 12.29 -3.80
CA ILE A 12 -8.04 12.43 -3.18
C ILE A 12 -7.69 13.90 -2.94
N TYR A 13 -6.71 14.18 -2.09
CA TYR A 13 -6.33 15.55 -1.74
C TYR A 13 -5.64 16.30 -2.88
N GLN A 14 -4.75 15.61 -3.59
CA GLN A 14 -4.00 16.15 -4.72
C GLN A 14 -3.94 15.13 -5.85
N LYS A 15 -4.37 15.52 -7.03
CA LYS A 15 -4.20 14.70 -8.24
C LYS A 15 -2.73 14.57 -8.61
N TYR A 16 -2.36 13.41 -9.12
CA TYR A 16 -1.03 13.12 -9.65
C TYR A 16 -1.09 12.04 -10.71
N SER A 17 -0.02 11.90 -11.46
CA SER A 17 0.13 10.86 -12.48
C SER A 17 1.48 10.18 -12.33
N LYS A 18 1.71 9.13 -13.11
CA LYS A 18 3.00 8.43 -13.24
C LYS A 18 4.16 9.40 -13.52
N LYS A 19 3.92 10.44 -14.32
CA LYS A 19 4.91 11.48 -14.66
C LYS A 19 5.10 12.52 -13.53
N MET A 20 4.10 12.69 -12.64
CA MET A 20 4.10 13.68 -11.55
C MET A 20 3.95 13.04 -10.16
N LEU A 21 4.70 11.97 -9.90
CA LEU A 21 4.66 11.23 -8.62
C LEU A 21 5.06 12.05 -7.40
N GLN A 22 5.82 13.15 -7.57
CA GLN A 22 6.14 14.06 -6.46
C GLN A 22 4.90 14.65 -5.78
N ASN A 23 3.76 14.74 -6.48
CA ASN A 23 2.51 15.21 -5.91
C ASN A 23 1.84 14.17 -4.99
N LYS A 24 2.22 12.89 -5.05
CA LYS A 24 1.73 11.85 -4.13
C LYS A 24 2.06 12.19 -2.68
N GLU A 25 3.20 12.79 -2.41
CA GLU A 25 3.61 13.21 -1.07
C GLU A 25 2.61 14.18 -0.41
N LYS A 26 1.96 15.06 -1.19
CA LYS A 26 0.92 15.96 -0.66
C LYS A 26 -0.29 15.20 -0.11
N ASN A 27 -0.64 14.07 -0.75
CA ASN A 27 -1.70 13.19 -0.25
C ASN A 27 -1.29 12.55 1.08
N LYS A 28 -0.05 12.09 1.21
CA LYS A 28 0.47 11.51 2.45
C LYS A 28 0.46 12.52 3.60
N ILE A 29 0.91 13.75 3.36
CA ILE A 29 0.88 14.84 4.35
C ILE A 29 -0.56 15.09 4.82
N SER A 30 -1.49 15.33 3.89
CA SER A 30 -2.89 15.63 4.22
C SER A 30 -3.57 14.46 4.92
N PHE A 31 -3.31 13.22 4.48
CA PHE A 31 -3.83 12.02 5.12
C PHE A 31 -3.35 11.89 6.57
N CYS A 32 -2.06 12.07 6.80
CA CYS A 32 -1.50 12.01 8.16
C CYS A 32 -2.13 13.08 9.08
N GLN A 33 -2.37 14.29 8.56
CA GLN A 33 -3.05 15.36 9.31
C GLN A 33 -4.50 14.98 9.64
N ASP A 34 -5.27 14.51 8.68
CA ASP A 34 -6.69 14.18 8.86
C ASP A 34 -6.89 12.98 9.82
N PHE A 35 -5.97 12.00 9.78
CA PHE A 35 -6.09 10.75 10.53
C PHE A 35 -5.13 10.65 11.73
N GLY A 36 -4.50 11.74 12.11
CA GLY A 36 -3.74 11.89 13.35
C GLY A 36 -2.40 11.16 13.39
N LEU A 37 -1.81 10.82 12.24
CA LEU A 37 -0.50 10.19 12.14
C LEU A 37 0.62 11.24 12.17
N ASN A 38 1.79 10.87 12.70
CA ASN A 38 2.97 11.72 12.66
C ASN A 38 3.67 11.58 11.30
N TYR A 39 3.46 12.56 10.42
CA TYR A 39 4.13 12.57 9.13
C TYR A 39 5.65 12.72 9.26
N ASP A 40 6.38 11.82 8.62
CA ASP A 40 7.79 11.97 8.25
C ASP A 40 7.96 11.35 6.84
N LYS A 41 8.62 12.08 5.94
CA LYS A 41 8.87 11.63 4.57
C LYS A 41 9.67 10.33 4.49
N ARG A 42 10.55 10.11 5.46
CA ARG A 42 11.45 8.94 5.52
C ARG A 42 10.78 7.70 6.08
N ILE A 43 9.59 7.84 6.67
CA ILE A 43 8.83 6.75 7.28
C ILE A 43 7.75 6.29 6.30
N PRO A 44 7.76 5.03 5.81
CA PRO A 44 6.74 4.55 4.91
C PRO A 44 5.38 4.44 5.62
N LEU A 45 4.31 4.80 4.89
CA LEU A 45 2.94 4.53 5.28
C LEU A 45 2.50 3.19 4.68
N LEU A 46 2.34 2.21 5.52
CA LEU A 46 1.78 0.90 5.18
C LEU A 46 0.25 0.99 5.14
N CYS A 47 -0.41 0.21 4.31
CA CYS A 47 -1.87 0.13 4.31
C CYS A 47 -2.41 -1.30 4.14
N LEU A 48 -3.65 -1.47 4.65
CA LEU A 48 -4.43 -2.70 4.57
C LEU A 48 -5.90 -2.31 4.40
N THR A 49 -6.52 -2.68 3.27
CA THR A 49 -7.85 -2.21 2.87
C THR A 49 -8.85 -3.31 2.50
N PHE A 50 -8.45 -4.56 2.53
CA PHE A 50 -9.33 -5.71 2.29
C PHE A 50 -10.05 -6.16 3.57
N PRO A 51 -11.10 -7.02 3.46
CA PRO A 51 -11.87 -7.49 4.61
C PRO A 51 -11.01 -8.21 5.66
N LEU A 52 -11.17 -7.82 6.93
CA LEU A 52 -10.42 -8.36 8.08
C LEU A 52 -10.99 -9.72 8.52
N THR A 53 -10.67 -10.78 7.77
CA THR A 53 -11.18 -12.13 7.98
C THR A 53 -10.07 -13.18 7.98
N GLU A 54 -10.35 -14.36 8.55
CA GLU A 54 -9.43 -15.52 8.51
C GLU A 54 -9.08 -15.94 7.07
N LYS A 55 -10.03 -15.79 6.14
CA LYS A 55 -9.85 -16.10 4.71
C LYS A 55 -8.68 -15.32 4.11
N ASN A 56 -8.44 -14.11 4.57
CA ASN A 56 -7.37 -13.24 4.12
C ASN A 56 -6.07 -13.41 4.92
N ASN A 57 -5.96 -14.51 5.69
CA ASN A 57 -4.72 -14.95 6.35
C ASN A 57 -4.05 -13.89 7.26
N LEU A 58 -4.85 -13.09 7.95
CA LEU A 58 -4.37 -12.01 8.84
C LEU A 58 -3.56 -12.53 10.04
N GLY A 59 -3.57 -13.83 10.32
CA GLY A 59 -2.70 -14.47 11.32
C GLY A 59 -1.22 -14.17 11.06
N ILE A 60 -0.81 -14.10 9.80
CA ILE A 60 0.57 -13.70 9.44
C ILE A 60 0.95 -12.36 10.08
N LEU A 61 0.07 -11.35 10.01
CA LEU A 61 0.34 -10.04 10.61
C LEU A 61 0.33 -10.11 12.14
N GLN A 62 -0.58 -10.88 12.73
CA GLN A 62 -0.61 -11.04 14.20
C GLN A 62 0.73 -11.58 14.73
N ASP A 63 1.33 -12.54 14.03
CA ASP A 63 2.57 -13.19 14.46
C ASP A 63 3.80 -12.27 14.37
N ILE A 64 3.80 -11.29 13.46
CA ILE A 64 4.96 -10.42 13.21
C ILE A 64 4.73 -8.94 13.51
N ILE A 65 3.54 -8.56 13.97
CA ILE A 65 3.19 -7.14 14.12
C ILE A 65 4.14 -6.39 15.05
N GLN A 66 4.63 -7.03 16.11
CA GLN A 66 5.59 -6.43 17.02
C GLN A 66 6.91 -6.11 16.29
N GLY A 67 7.41 -7.05 15.48
CA GLY A 67 8.61 -6.82 14.66
C GLY A 67 8.40 -5.71 13.62
N ILE A 68 7.19 -5.59 13.05
CA ILE A 68 6.83 -4.47 12.16
C ILE A 68 6.86 -3.15 12.92
N LEU A 69 6.33 -3.12 14.14
CA LEU A 69 6.26 -1.91 14.97
C LEU A 69 7.61 -1.53 15.60
N GLU A 70 8.58 -2.43 15.63
CA GLU A 70 9.98 -2.08 15.95
C GLU A 70 10.64 -1.29 14.82
N GLN A 71 10.10 -1.36 13.61
CA GLN A 71 10.55 -0.53 12.50
C GLN A 71 9.88 0.85 12.53
N ASP A 72 10.52 1.83 11.90
CA ASP A 72 9.93 3.14 11.69
C ASP A 72 8.89 3.07 10.56
N VAL A 73 7.63 2.79 10.92
CA VAL A 73 6.50 2.69 9.99
C VAL A 73 5.26 3.38 10.54
N MET A 74 4.40 3.82 9.64
CA MET A 74 2.99 4.16 9.92
C MET A 74 2.09 3.11 9.28
N LEU A 75 0.90 2.88 9.83
CA LEU A 75 -0.07 1.91 9.32
C LEU A 75 -1.48 2.51 9.28
N ALA A 76 -2.11 2.45 8.13
CA ALA A 76 -3.53 2.75 7.92
C ALA A 76 -4.30 1.46 7.64
N VAL A 77 -5.32 1.17 8.45
CA VAL A 77 -6.15 -0.02 8.32
C VAL A 77 -7.59 0.39 8.08
N THR A 78 -8.22 -0.18 7.07
CA THR A 78 -9.66 -0.10 6.85
C THR A 78 -10.21 -1.49 6.56
N GLY A 79 -11.50 -1.61 6.57
CA GLY A 79 -12.19 -2.86 6.25
C GLY A 79 -13.18 -3.26 7.34
N ILE A 80 -14.20 -3.95 6.88
CA ILE A 80 -15.17 -4.63 7.74
C ILE A 80 -14.68 -6.07 7.91
N GLY A 81 -14.72 -6.58 9.13
CA GLY A 81 -14.19 -7.92 9.39
C GLY A 81 -14.79 -8.56 10.63
N THR A 82 -14.18 -9.66 11.03
CA THR A 82 -14.56 -10.34 12.28
C THR A 82 -14.15 -9.50 13.48
N GLU A 83 -14.91 -9.62 14.56
CA GLU A 83 -14.66 -8.91 15.82
C GLU A 83 -13.23 -9.13 16.33
N LYS A 84 -12.69 -10.35 16.15
CA LYS A 84 -11.32 -10.72 16.51
C LYS A 84 -10.31 -9.74 15.91
N TYR A 85 -10.35 -9.54 14.61
CA TYR A 85 -9.36 -8.69 13.91
C TYR A 85 -9.65 -7.20 14.06
N GLN A 86 -10.92 -6.81 14.14
CA GLN A 86 -11.28 -5.43 14.45
C GLN A 86 -10.74 -5.02 15.83
N ASN A 87 -10.95 -5.86 16.85
CA ASN A 87 -10.43 -5.60 18.19
C ASN A 87 -8.89 -5.56 18.20
N PHE A 88 -8.24 -6.50 17.51
CA PHE A 88 -6.78 -6.54 17.39
C PHE A 88 -6.21 -5.21 16.86
N PHE A 89 -6.68 -4.72 15.71
CA PHE A 89 -6.18 -3.47 15.15
C PHE A 89 -6.62 -2.24 15.95
N ASN A 90 -7.80 -2.25 16.58
CA ASN A 90 -8.23 -1.16 17.46
C ASN A 90 -7.34 -1.04 18.70
N GLU A 91 -6.93 -2.15 19.31
CA GLU A 91 -6.01 -2.13 20.46
C GLU A 91 -4.62 -1.61 20.02
N LEU A 92 -4.09 -2.09 18.91
CA LEU A 92 -2.83 -1.56 18.36
C LEU A 92 -2.88 -0.04 18.10
N ALA A 93 -4.00 0.46 17.58
CA ALA A 93 -4.16 1.89 17.32
C ALA A 93 -4.23 2.71 18.64
N LYS A 94 -4.80 2.15 19.72
CA LYS A 94 -4.78 2.79 21.04
C LYS A 94 -3.37 2.81 21.65
N GLU A 95 -2.60 1.74 21.48
CA GLU A 95 -1.22 1.64 21.95
C GLU A 95 -0.26 2.55 21.16
N HIS A 96 -0.54 2.74 19.87
CA HIS A 96 0.31 3.49 18.95
C HIS A 96 -0.43 4.61 18.19
N PRO A 97 -1.09 5.58 18.89
CA PRO A 97 -2.07 6.51 18.31
C PRO A 97 -1.50 7.47 17.26
N LYS A 98 -0.17 7.63 17.19
CA LYS A 98 0.50 8.48 16.21
C LYS A 98 1.11 7.70 15.04
N ARG A 99 1.02 6.38 15.09
CA ARG A 99 1.62 5.48 14.10
C ARG A 99 0.59 4.60 13.41
N ILE A 100 -0.55 4.31 14.07
CA ILE A 100 -1.59 3.45 13.53
C ILE A 100 -2.92 4.19 13.52
N SER A 101 -3.62 4.16 12.41
CA SER A 101 -4.94 4.75 12.25
C SER A 101 -5.93 3.74 11.69
N ILE A 102 -7.10 3.65 12.34
CA ILE A 102 -8.24 2.88 11.84
C ILE A 102 -9.17 3.85 11.12
N VAL A 103 -9.37 3.60 9.84
CA VAL A 103 -10.11 4.47 8.94
C VAL A 103 -11.45 3.81 8.59
N SER A 104 -12.53 4.56 8.62
CA SER A 104 -13.86 4.05 8.25
C SER A 104 -13.86 3.51 6.82
N ASP A 105 -14.40 2.30 6.65
CA ASP A 105 -14.45 1.63 5.35
C ASP A 105 -15.51 2.26 4.44
N ASN A 106 -15.04 3.03 3.49
CA ASN A 106 -15.82 3.55 2.37
C ASN A 106 -14.89 3.87 1.20
N ASP A 107 -15.44 3.93 0.00
CA ASP A 107 -14.69 4.16 -1.23
C ASP A 107 -13.84 5.46 -1.21
N GLY A 108 -14.35 6.55 -0.66
CA GLY A 108 -13.59 7.80 -0.55
C GLY A 108 -12.35 7.68 0.33
N ASN A 109 -12.48 7.03 1.48
CA ASN A 109 -11.37 6.81 2.40
C ASN A 109 -10.35 5.82 1.83
N LYS A 110 -10.79 4.74 1.17
CA LYS A 110 -9.88 3.81 0.49
C LYS A 110 -9.02 4.51 -0.56
N ARG A 111 -9.60 5.38 -1.38
CA ARG A 111 -8.86 6.18 -2.37
C ARG A 111 -7.85 7.12 -1.73
N LYS A 112 -8.21 7.77 -0.62
CA LYS A 112 -7.27 8.60 0.16
C LYS A 112 -6.12 7.77 0.72
N ILE A 113 -6.40 6.55 1.22
CA ILE A 113 -5.38 5.62 1.69
C ILE A 113 -4.44 5.25 0.55
N TYR A 114 -4.92 4.82 -0.61
CA TYR A 114 -4.05 4.49 -1.74
C TYR A 114 -3.22 5.69 -2.20
N ALA A 115 -3.83 6.88 -2.29
CA ALA A 115 -3.11 8.08 -2.68
C ALA A 115 -2.00 8.47 -1.70
N ALA A 116 -2.15 8.15 -0.41
CA ALA A 116 -1.21 8.50 0.65
C ALA A 116 -0.16 7.42 0.92
N SER A 117 -0.51 6.14 0.76
CA SER A 117 0.33 5.02 1.21
C SER A 117 1.47 4.70 0.26
N ASP A 118 2.52 4.11 0.81
CA ASP A 118 3.71 3.68 0.09
C ASP A 118 3.70 2.17 -0.16
N ILE A 119 3.28 1.37 0.82
CA ILE A 119 3.34 -0.09 0.79
C ILE A 119 1.96 -0.68 1.14
N PHE A 120 1.51 -1.66 0.36
CA PHE A 120 0.28 -2.41 0.59
C PHE A 120 0.60 -3.79 1.18
N LEU A 121 -0.03 -4.14 2.31
CA LEU A 121 0.19 -5.41 2.99
C LEU A 121 -0.86 -6.44 2.55
N ALA A 122 -0.57 -7.31 1.59
CA ALA A 122 -1.45 -8.37 1.15
C ALA A 122 -1.03 -9.73 1.73
N THR A 123 -1.80 -10.24 2.66
CA THR A 123 -1.51 -11.47 3.40
C THR A 123 -2.01 -12.75 2.74
N ALA A 124 -2.78 -12.63 1.66
CA ALA A 124 -3.34 -13.74 0.91
C ALA A 124 -3.48 -13.43 -0.58
N ALA A 125 -3.67 -14.47 -1.39
CA ALA A 125 -3.97 -14.39 -2.83
C ALA A 125 -5.46 -14.59 -3.13
N THR A 126 -6.34 -14.11 -2.24
CA THR A 126 -7.80 -14.13 -2.48
C THR A 126 -8.19 -13.09 -3.53
N GLU A 127 -9.33 -13.27 -4.19
CA GLU A 127 -9.81 -12.31 -5.18
C GLU A 127 -10.00 -10.91 -4.58
N GLU A 128 -10.51 -10.84 -3.34
CA GLU A 128 -10.67 -9.55 -2.65
C GLU A 128 -9.31 -8.86 -2.43
N CYS A 129 -8.25 -9.62 -2.07
CA CYS A 129 -6.91 -9.07 -1.95
C CYS A 129 -6.34 -8.63 -3.30
N LYS A 130 -6.55 -9.41 -4.37
CA LYS A 130 -6.07 -9.07 -5.72
C LYS A 130 -6.73 -7.80 -6.26
N GLU A 131 -8.04 -7.65 -6.09
CA GLU A 131 -8.74 -6.41 -6.47
C GLU A 131 -8.21 -5.18 -5.74
N GLU A 132 -7.89 -5.31 -4.45
CA GLU A 132 -7.33 -4.21 -3.67
C GLU A 132 -5.86 -3.94 -4.04
N ILE A 133 -5.08 -4.98 -4.38
CA ILE A 133 -3.71 -4.84 -4.91
C ILE A 133 -3.74 -4.03 -6.21
N GLU A 134 -4.59 -4.40 -7.18
CA GLU A 134 -4.70 -3.71 -8.46
C GLU A 134 -5.04 -2.22 -8.27
N LYS A 135 -6.05 -1.93 -7.43
CA LYS A 135 -6.42 -0.55 -7.10
C LYS A 135 -5.25 0.21 -6.47
N ALA A 136 -4.56 -0.39 -5.50
CA ALA A 136 -3.43 0.22 -4.81
C ALA A 136 -2.27 0.50 -5.78
N MET A 137 -1.92 -0.45 -6.66
CA MET A 137 -0.88 -0.30 -7.67
C MET A 137 -1.17 0.86 -8.64
N ASN A 138 -2.42 1.03 -9.07
CA ASN A 138 -2.82 2.17 -9.91
C ASN A 138 -2.54 3.54 -9.25
N TYR A 139 -2.45 3.59 -7.91
CA TYR A 139 -2.06 4.78 -7.14
C TYR A 139 -0.57 4.80 -6.79
N GLY A 140 0.25 3.89 -7.33
CA GLY A 140 1.68 3.79 -7.04
C GLY A 140 1.97 3.34 -5.61
N VAL A 141 1.11 2.49 -5.05
CA VAL A 141 1.38 1.78 -3.79
C VAL A 141 1.99 0.42 -4.14
N ILE A 142 3.12 0.09 -3.53
CA ILE A 142 3.85 -1.12 -3.85
C ILE A 142 3.39 -2.27 -2.97
N PRO A 143 2.87 -3.37 -3.54
CA PRO A 143 2.38 -4.49 -2.74
C PRO A 143 3.51 -5.39 -2.22
N ILE A 144 3.32 -5.86 -0.99
CA ILE A 144 3.95 -7.06 -0.45
C ILE A 144 2.88 -8.14 -0.50
N CYS A 145 3.06 -9.16 -1.31
CA CYS A 145 2.00 -10.13 -1.59
C CYS A 145 2.57 -11.50 -1.98
N PRO A 146 1.75 -12.58 -1.96
CA PRO A 146 2.09 -13.82 -2.62
C PRO A 146 2.18 -13.63 -4.14
N ALA A 147 2.89 -14.52 -4.83
CA ALA A 147 2.94 -14.50 -6.29
C ALA A 147 1.53 -14.60 -6.90
N ASN A 148 1.24 -13.74 -7.86
CA ASN A 148 0.00 -13.75 -8.65
C ASN A 148 0.25 -13.10 -10.01
N GLU A 149 -0.76 -13.08 -10.87
CA GLU A 149 -0.67 -12.60 -12.25
C GLU A 149 -0.46 -11.08 -12.42
N LEU A 150 -0.70 -10.28 -11.38
CA LEU A 150 -0.60 -8.82 -11.41
C LEU A 150 0.82 -8.32 -11.10
N VAL A 151 1.66 -9.18 -10.51
CA VAL A 151 2.91 -8.74 -9.88
C VAL A 151 4.14 -9.46 -10.41
N ALA A 152 5.23 -8.69 -10.51
CA ALA A 152 6.58 -9.20 -10.71
C ALA A 152 7.46 -8.76 -9.52
N ASP A 153 8.18 -9.73 -8.92
CA ASP A 153 9.08 -9.42 -7.80
C ASP A 153 10.20 -8.48 -8.24
N TYR A 154 10.46 -7.46 -7.44
CA TYR A 154 11.47 -6.46 -7.77
C TYR A 154 12.89 -7.04 -7.71
N ASP A 155 13.61 -6.92 -8.82
CA ASP A 155 15.04 -7.22 -8.98
C ASP A 155 15.83 -5.91 -9.09
N GLY A 156 16.51 -5.52 -8.02
CA GLY A 156 17.30 -4.29 -7.99
C GLY A 156 18.52 -4.29 -8.92
N ALA A 157 19.00 -5.47 -9.38
CA ALA A 157 20.12 -5.52 -10.33
C ALA A 157 19.67 -5.19 -11.76
N ARG A 158 18.39 -5.40 -12.07
CA ARG A 158 17.78 -5.10 -13.37
C ARG A 158 16.90 -3.85 -13.35
N GLU A 159 16.61 -3.32 -12.16
CA GLU A 159 15.62 -2.25 -11.94
C GLU A 159 14.23 -2.60 -12.51
N GLU A 160 13.86 -3.90 -12.47
CA GLU A 160 12.60 -4.43 -12.98
C GLU A 160 11.72 -4.97 -11.86
N GLY A 161 10.41 -4.92 -12.05
CA GLY A 161 9.41 -5.41 -11.10
C GLY A 161 8.55 -4.29 -10.53
N ASN A 162 7.44 -4.69 -9.89
CA ASN A 162 6.40 -3.77 -9.38
C ASN A 162 5.87 -4.14 -8.00
N ALA A 163 6.50 -5.12 -7.34
CA ALA A 163 6.07 -5.67 -6.05
C ALA A 163 7.24 -6.30 -5.28
N PHE A 164 7.03 -6.60 -4.01
CA PHE A 164 7.92 -7.47 -3.22
C PHE A 164 7.18 -8.76 -2.89
N VAL A 165 7.50 -9.82 -3.62
CA VAL A 165 6.81 -11.09 -3.54
C VAL A 165 7.41 -11.97 -2.45
N TYR A 166 6.58 -12.49 -1.55
CA TYR A 166 7.00 -13.53 -0.63
C TYR A 166 6.63 -14.92 -1.16
N LYS A 167 7.57 -15.88 -1.02
CA LYS A 167 7.47 -17.20 -1.66
C LYS A 167 6.75 -18.22 -0.82
N GLU A 168 6.94 -18.17 0.49
CA GLU A 168 6.36 -19.10 1.44
C GLU A 168 5.22 -18.41 2.19
N ASN A 169 4.12 -19.13 2.41
CA ASN A 169 3.03 -18.64 3.23
C ASN A 169 3.40 -18.73 4.73
N SER A 170 4.37 -17.91 5.12
CA SER A 170 4.87 -17.85 6.49
C SER A 170 5.07 -16.40 6.94
N PRO A 171 4.93 -16.12 8.25
CA PRO A 171 5.17 -14.80 8.83
C PRO A 171 6.57 -14.26 8.50
N TRP A 172 7.59 -15.10 8.56
CA TRP A 172 8.98 -14.70 8.31
C TRP A 172 9.27 -14.40 6.85
N SER A 173 8.67 -15.14 5.90
CA SER A 173 8.80 -14.85 4.47
C SER A 173 8.14 -13.52 4.12
N PHE A 174 6.96 -13.24 4.70
CA PHE A 174 6.29 -11.95 4.58
C PHE A 174 7.15 -10.82 5.17
N PHE A 175 7.65 -10.99 6.38
CA PHE A 175 8.48 -9.99 7.06
C PHE A 175 9.76 -9.69 6.28
N ALA A 176 10.43 -10.72 5.75
CA ALA A 176 11.62 -10.53 4.91
C ALA A 176 11.32 -9.68 3.66
N SER A 177 10.18 -9.89 3.00
CA SER A 177 9.77 -9.07 1.85
C SER A 177 9.41 -7.64 2.26
N LEU A 178 8.83 -7.45 3.45
CA LEU A 178 8.60 -6.10 4.00
C LEU A 178 9.92 -5.37 4.24
N ILE A 179 10.90 -6.01 4.85
CA ILE A 179 12.22 -5.40 5.08
C ILE A 179 12.89 -5.04 3.74
N ARG A 180 12.82 -5.92 2.74
CA ARG A 180 13.31 -5.60 1.39
C ARG A 180 12.65 -4.34 0.82
N ALA A 181 11.33 -4.21 0.95
CA ALA A 181 10.60 -3.04 0.50
C ALA A 181 11.04 -1.77 1.25
N MET A 182 11.17 -1.85 2.57
CA MET A 182 11.58 -0.72 3.41
C MET A 182 13.02 -0.27 3.11
N GLU A 183 13.93 -1.21 2.83
CA GLU A 183 15.30 -0.86 2.42
C GLU A 183 15.30 -0.14 1.07
N ASN A 184 14.50 -0.58 0.09
CA ASN A 184 14.36 0.11 -1.19
C ASN A 184 13.66 1.48 -1.07
N PHE A 185 12.72 1.63 -0.12
CA PHE A 185 12.07 2.91 0.16
C PHE A 185 13.05 4.02 0.56
N LYS A 186 14.20 3.68 1.13
CA LYS A 186 15.28 4.63 1.49
C LYS A 186 15.97 5.24 0.27
N PHE A 187 15.77 4.67 -0.93
CA PHE A 187 16.35 5.14 -2.19
C PHE A 187 15.25 5.73 -3.08
N PRO A 188 15.06 7.07 -3.06
CA PRO A 188 13.91 7.71 -3.73
C PRO A 188 13.85 7.51 -5.24
N TYR A 189 15.00 7.32 -5.91
CA TYR A 189 15.05 7.05 -7.34
C TYR A 189 14.50 5.65 -7.64
N ASP A 190 15.06 4.62 -7.00
CA ASP A 190 14.64 3.22 -7.19
C ASP A 190 13.17 3.05 -6.81
N TRP A 191 12.76 3.65 -5.68
CA TRP A 191 11.36 3.60 -5.25
C TRP A 191 10.41 4.19 -6.28
N ARG A 192 10.79 5.33 -6.89
CA ARG A 192 9.99 5.94 -7.96
C ARG A 192 9.90 5.03 -9.19
N THR A 193 10.97 4.36 -9.57
CA THR A 193 10.97 3.40 -10.69
C THR A 193 10.01 2.25 -10.43
N ILE A 194 10.01 1.67 -9.21
CA ILE A 194 9.07 0.63 -8.82
C ILE A 194 7.62 1.15 -8.87
N GLN A 195 7.37 2.36 -8.35
CA GLN A 195 6.04 2.99 -8.40
C GLN A 195 5.56 3.19 -9.84
N GLN A 196 6.42 3.67 -10.72
CA GLN A 196 6.10 3.84 -12.13
C GLN A 196 5.80 2.50 -12.82
N SER A 197 6.51 1.44 -12.46
CA SER A 197 6.25 0.09 -12.99
C SER A 197 4.93 -0.50 -12.48
N ALA A 198 4.48 -0.10 -11.30
CA ALA A 198 3.21 -0.54 -10.74
C ALA A 198 2.00 0.20 -11.33
N MET A 199 2.15 1.48 -11.68
CA MET A 199 1.04 2.32 -12.16
C MET A 199 0.68 2.04 -13.61
N SER A 200 -0.61 1.85 -13.88
CA SER A 200 -1.17 1.85 -15.24
C SER A 200 -1.09 3.25 -15.85
N GLU A 201 -0.91 3.32 -17.17
CA GLU A 201 -1.02 4.58 -17.90
C GLU A 201 -2.50 4.93 -18.13
N PRO A 202 -2.90 6.21 -18.00
CA PRO A 202 -4.23 6.64 -18.40
C PRO A 202 -4.47 6.36 -19.89
N GLU A 203 -5.69 5.93 -20.25
CA GLU A 203 -6.05 5.61 -21.64
C GLU A 203 -5.82 6.78 -22.59
N ASP A 204 -5.98 8.03 -22.13
CA ASP A 204 -5.82 9.25 -22.92
C ASP A 204 -4.35 9.62 -23.23
N GLU A 205 -3.35 9.02 -22.54
CA GLU A 205 -1.92 9.25 -22.82
C GLU A 205 -1.37 8.28 -23.89
N LYS A 206 -2.12 7.24 -24.27
CA LYS A 206 -1.71 6.27 -25.30
C LYS A 206 -1.86 6.80 -26.72
N GLU A 207 -2.71 7.80 -26.94
CA GLU A 207 -2.95 8.37 -28.28
C GLU A 207 -1.96 9.48 -28.67
N SER A 208 -1.13 10.00 -27.75
CA SER A 208 -0.23 11.13 -28.03
C SER A 208 1.19 10.74 -28.43
N ASP A 209 1.56 9.47 -28.33
CA ASP A 209 2.93 9.01 -28.67
C ASP A 209 3.01 8.27 -30.03
N GLU A 210 1.91 8.24 -30.82
CA GLU A 210 1.85 7.62 -32.17
C GLU A 210 1.75 8.63 -33.34
N GLU A 211 2.09 9.93 -33.15
CA GLU A 211 2.23 10.91 -34.26
C GLU A 211 3.66 11.36 -34.48
#